data_934c705307429171b9e4c9bc75ebe91b
#
_entry.id   934c705307429171b9e4c9bc75ebe91b
#
_cell.length_a   1.000
_cell.length_b   1.000
_cell.length_c   1.000
_cell.angle_alpha   90.00
_cell.angle_beta   90.00
_cell.angle_gamma   90.00
#
_symmetry.space_group_name_H-M   'P 1'
#
loop_
_entity.id
_entity.type
_entity.pdbx_description
1 polymer ?
#
loop_
_entity_poly.entity_id
_entity_poly.type
_entity_poly.pdbx_seq_one_letter_code
_entity_poly.pdbx_strand_id
1 'polypeptide(L)'
;MNNECAQKNPVPIYAYTYLFTVFTIINKNGKRKAVKEIKGYIHLYTAFVRALIYARGRERAQTKNGRKNMWEKTIEKKLVDGVKNLGGKAYKFVSPGNVGVPDRIVVWPNGKIDFVELKTEAGVLSKVQKLQIRALEARRCEVRVLYGAAAVKEYLQYGAANYGL
;
A
#
# COMPACT_ATOMS: atom_id res chain seq x y z
N MET A 1 -33.01 0.66 -10.61
CA MET A 1 -33.28 -0.64 -9.92
C MET A 1 -31.98 -1.42 -9.96
N ASN A 2 -31.17 -1.29 -8.92
CA ASN A 2 -29.86 -1.94 -8.84
C ASN A 2 -30.01 -3.21 -8.00
N ASN A 3 -29.88 -4.37 -8.65
CA ASN A 3 -29.80 -5.66 -7.99
C ASN A 3 -28.38 -5.86 -7.45
N GLU A 4 -28.15 -5.48 -6.19
CA GLU A 4 -27.03 -6.00 -5.42
C GLU A 4 -27.31 -7.46 -5.05
N CYS A 5 -26.79 -8.36 -5.87
CA CYS A 5 -26.73 -9.76 -5.56
C CYS A 5 -25.68 -9.97 -4.47
N ALA A 6 -26.12 -10.05 -3.20
CA ALA A 6 -25.29 -10.40 -2.07
C ALA A 6 -24.71 -11.81 -2.32
N GLN A 7 -23.44 -11.89 -2.75
CA GLN A 7 -22.68 -13.13 -2.82
C GLN A 7 -22.51 -13.65 -1.39
N LYS A 8 -23.45 -14.52 -0.97
CA LYS A 8 -23.28 -15.35 0.23
C LYS A 8 -22.04 -16.21 0.00
N ASN A 9 -20.96 -15.94 0.74
CA ASN A 9 -19.78 -16.78 0.73
C ASN A 9 -20.23 -18.22 1.07
N PRO A 10 -20.03 -19.20 0.18
CA PRO A 10 -20.41 -20.57 0.47
C PRO A 10 -19.60 -21.06 1.66
N VAL A 11 -20.30 -21.68 2.63
CA VAL A 11 -19.63 -22.35 3.76
C VAL A 11 -18.69 -23.40 3.18
N PRO A 12 -17.41 -23.36 3.53
CA PRO A 12 -16.41 -24.24 2.90
C PRO A 12 -16.80 -25.72 3.11
N ILE A 13 -16.62 -26.54 2.07
CA ILE A 13 -16.98 -27.98 2.04
C ILE A 13 -16.44 -28.74 3.25
N TYR A 14 -15.27 -28.35 3.78
CA TYR A 14 -14.69 -28.94 5.00
C TYR A 14 -15.47 -28.62 6.28
N ALA A 15 -16.34 -27.61 6.31
CA ALA A 15 -17.22 -27.39 7.47
C ALA A 15 -18.31 -28.45 7.53
N TYR A 16 -18.80 -28.92 6.38
CA TYR A 16 -19.77 -30.02 6.31
C TYR A 16 -19.13 -31.39 6.64
N THR A 17 -17.92 -31.64 6.15
CA THR A 17 -17.17 -32.87 6.48
C THR A 17 -16.88 -32.95 7.98
N TYR A 18 -16.52 -31.80 8.59
CA TYR A 18 -16.28 -31.72 10.02
C TYR A 18 -17.54 -31.98 10.87
N LEU A 19 -18.65 -31.34 10.53
CA LEU A 19 -19.93 -31.58 11.19
C LEU A 19 -20.35 -33.05 11.07
N PHE A 20 -20.15 -33.68 9.90
CA PHE A 20 -20.44 -35.09 9.66
C PHE A 20 -19.54 -36.00 10.50
N THR A 21 -18.27 -35.70 10.60
CA THR A 21 -17.31 -36.49 11.42
C THR A 21 -17.64 -36.39 12.91
N VAL A 22 -17.93 -35.20 13.42
CA VAL A 22 -18.37 -35.00 14.82
C VAL A 22 -19.68 -35.74 15.11
N PHE A 23 -20.64 -35.67 14.19
CA PHE A 23 -21.95 -36.40 14.34
C PHE A 23 -21.72 -37.91 14.33
N THR A 24 -20.81 -38.42 13.50
CA THR A 24 -20.51 -39.88 13.45
C THR A 24 -19.79 -40.37 14.72
N ILE A 25 -18.91 -39.56 15.30
CA ILE A 25 -18.23 -39.87 16.57
C ILE A 25 -19.17 -39.88 17.74
N ILE A 26 -20.14 -38.95 17.79
CA ILE A 26 -21.17 -38.91 18.85
C ILE A 26 -22.07 -40.13 18.78
N ASN A 27 -22.44 -40.58 17.57
CA ASN A 27 -23.36 -41.68 17.37
C ASN A 27 -22.75 -43.07 17.65
N LYS A 28 -21.41 -43.22 17.47
CA LYS A 28 -20.71 -44.51 17.72
C LYS A 28 -20.33 -44.77 19.18
N ASN A 29 -20.15 -43.76 20.01
CA ASN A 29 -19.56 -43.89 21.34
C ASN A 29 -20.36 -43.16 22.44
N GLY A 30 -21.61 -43.52 22.67
CA GLY A 30 -22.52 -42.88 23.65
C GLY A 30 -22.03 -42.74 25.11
N LYS A 31 -20.74 -42.61 25.39
CA LYS A 31 -20.18 -42.47 26.74
C LYS A 31 -19.13 -41.38 26.84
N ARG A 32 -18.95 -40.84 28.05
CA ARG A 32 -18.15 -39.66 28.45
C ARG A 32 -16.69 -39.54 27.89
N LYS A 33 -16.14 -40.58 27.27
CA LYS A 33 -14.83 -40.56 26.61
C LYS A 33 -14.84 -39.67 25.36
N ALA A 34 -15.97 -39.60 24.67
CA ALA A 34 -16.15 -38.78 23.46
C ALA A 34 -15.99 -37.26 23.71
N VAL A 35 -16.28 -36.76 24.91
CA VAL A 35 -16.24 -35.30 25.19
C VAL A 35 -14.82 -34.76 25.23
N LYS A 36 -13.84 -35.54 25.69
CA LYS A 36 -12.41 -35.14 25.71
C LYS A 36 -11.82 -35.10 24.30
N GLU A 37 -12.15 -36.08 23.48
CA GLU A 37 -11.69 -36.14 22.09
C GLU A 37 -12.33 -35.04 21.25
N ILE A 38 -13.63 -34.78 21.41
CA ILE A 38 -14.34 -33.68 20.74
C ILE A 38 -13.72 -32.31 21.08
N LYS A 39 -13.36 -32.07 22.35
CA LYS A 39 -12.68 -30.83 22.76
C LYS A 39 -11.31 -30.67 22.07
N GLY A 40 -10.55 -31.78 21.94
CA GLY A 40 -9.27 -31.77 21.19
C GLY A 40 -9.45 -31.43 19.72
N TYR A 41 -10.43 -32.03 19.05
CA TYR A 41 -10.74 -31.72 17.63
C TYR A 41 -11.24 -30.29 17.44
N ILE A 42 -12.05 -29.77 18.34
CA ILE A 42 -12.49 -28.35 18.28
C ILE A 42 -11.28 -27.42 18.42
N HIS A 43 -10.34 -27.72 19.30
CA HIS A 43 -9.15 -26.90 19.50
C HIS A 43 -8.25 -26.92 18.24
N LEU A 44 -8.04 -28.09 17.65
CA LEU A 44 -7.27 -28.25 16.41
C LEU A 44 -7.92 -27.50 15.23
N TYR A 45 -9.24 -27.61 15.10
CA TYR A 45 -10.00 -26.94 14.06
C TYR A 45 -9.95 -25.42 14.21
N THR A 46 -10.11 -24.89 15.43
CA THR A 46 -10.02 -23.45 15.67
C THR A 46 -8.61 -22.91 15.39
N ALA A 47 -7.56 -23.68 15.73
CA ALA A 47 -6.19 -23.34 15.41
C ALA A 47 -5.96 -23.33 13.89
N PHE A 48 -6.47 -24.33 13.16
CA PHE A 48 -6.39 -24.42 11.70
C PHE A 48 -7.12 -23.25 11.00
N VAL A 49 -8.34 -22.92 11.43
CA VAL A 49 -9.10 -21.79 10.89
C VAL A 49 -8.38 -20.47 11.15
N ARG A 50 -7.84 -20.28 12.35
CA ARG A 50 -7.01 -19.10 12.67
C ARG A 50 -5.78 -19.00 11.78
N ALA A 51 -5.10 -20.12 11.52
CA ALA A 51 -3.94 -20.16 10.62
C ALA A 51 -4.33 -19.79 9.18
N LEU A 52 -5.46 -20.29 8.68
CA LEU A 52 -5.97 -19.94 7.34
C LEU A 52 -6.34 -18.46 7.22
N ILE A 53 -6.99 -17.89 8.23
CA ILE A 53 -7.34 -16.47 8.27
C ILE A 53 -6.07 -15.63 8.28
N TYR A 54 -5.07 -16.02 9.07
CA TYR A 54 -3.78 -15.34 9.14
C TYR A 54 -3.00 -15.42 7.83
N ALA A 55 -2.96 -16.59 7.17
CA ALA A 55 -2.31 -16.77 5.87
C ALA A 55 -2.97 -15.88 4.79
N ARG A 56 -4.31 -15.89 4.68
CA ARG A 56 -5.04 -15.01 3.76
C ARG A 56 -4.83 -13.52 4.05
N GLY A 57 -4.72 -13.14 5.32
CA GLY A 57 -4.38 -11.78 5.72
C GLY A 57 -2.99 -11.36 5.22
N ARG A 58 -1.99 -12.24 5.33
CA ARG A 58 -0.63 -12.01 4.80
C ARG A 58 -0.60 -11.85 3.28
N GLU A 59 -1.25 -12.73 2.54
CA GLU A 59 -1.31 -12.64 1.08
C GLU A 59 -1.95 -11.32 0.62
N ARG A 60 -3.06 -10.92 1.24
CA ARG A 60 -3.71 -9.63 0.93
C ARG A 60 -2.83 -8.42 1.26
N ALA A 61 -2.06 -8.49 2.35
CA ALA A 61 -1.12 -7.43 2.72
C ALA A 61 0.06 -7.34 1.73
N GLN A 62 0.61 -8.48 1.30
CA GLN A 62 1.70 -8.54 0.32
C GLN A 62 1.26 -8.02 -1.06
N THR A 63 0.08 -8.39 -1.53
CA THR A 63 -0.46 -7.92 -2.83
C THR A 63 -0.78 -6.42 -2.81
N LYS A 64 -1.28 -5.88 -1.70
CA LYS A 64 -1.48 -4.43 -1.53
C LYS A 64 -0.16 -3.67 -1.54
N ASN A 65 0.85 -4.17 -0.83
CA ASN A 65 2.16 -3.54 -0.76
C ASN A 65 2.89 -3.61 -2.10
N GLY A 66 2.82 -4.74 -2.81
CA GLY A 66 3.36 -4.89 -4.17
C GLY A 66 2.72 -3.92 -5.18
N ARG A 67 1.40 -3.76 -5.15
CA ARG A 67 0.69 -2.77 -5.98
C ARG A 67 1.09 -1.33 -5.64
N LYS A 68 1.16 -0.99 -4.36
CA LYS A 68 1.58 0.35 -3.92
C LYS A 68 2.99 0.67 -4.43
N ASN A 69 3.95 -0.23 -4.26
CA ASN A 69 5.33 -0.03 -4.73
C ASN A 69 5.42 0.11 -6.26
N MET A 70 4.60 -0.62 -7.01
CA MET A 70 4.53 -0.50 -8.47
C MET A 70 3.98 0.86 -8.90
N TRP A 71 2.94 1.37 -8.23
CA TRP A 71 2.37 2.69 -8.49
C TRP A 71 3.37 3.82 -8.18
N GLU A 72 4.07 3.75 -7.05
CA GLU A 72 5.09 4.74 -6.66
C GLU A 72 6.22 4.80 -7.71
N LYS A 73 6.73 3.65 -8.16
CA LYS A 73 7.75 3.60 -9.23
C LYS A 73 7.24 4.17 -10.55
N THR A 74 5.98 3.96 -10.88
CA THR A 74 5.38 4.48 -12.13
C THR A 74 5.25 6.00 -12.08
N ILE A 75 4.81 6.56 -10.95
CA ILE A 75 4.70 8.01 -10.74
C ILE A 75 6.10 8.65 -10.78
N GLU A 76 7.05 8.03 -10.09
CA GLU A 76 8.45 8.49 -10.06
C GLU A 76 9.06 8.51 -11.47
N LYS A 77 8.85 7.46 -12.26
CA LYS A 77 9.31 7.39 -13.65
C LYS A 77 8.70 8.51 -14.51
N LYS A 78 7.38 8.73 -14.39
CA LYS A 78 6.71 9.82 -15.14
C LYS A 78 7.31 11.19 -14.82
N LEU A 79 7.61 11.47 -13.55
CA LEU A 79 8.27 12.72 -13.16
C LEU A 79 9.66 12.83 -13.81
N VAL A 80 10.50 11.81 -13.68
CA VAL A 80 11.88 11.81 -14.19
C VAL A 80 11.91 12.00 -15.71
N ASP A 81 11.11 11.20 -16.43
CA ASP A 81 11.03 11.26 -17.89
C ASP A 81 10.45 12.62 -18.35
N GLY A 82 9.40 13.11 -17.68
CA GLY A 82 8.79 14.40 -18.01
C GLY A 82 9.75 15.59 -17.80
N VAL A 83 10.45 15.65 -16.67
CA VAL A 83 11.44 16.67 -16.40
C VAL A 83 12.58 16.62 -17.42
N LYS A 84 13.05 15.42 -17.76
CA LYS A 84 14.09 15.23 -18.79
C LYS A 84 13.65 15.74 -20.16
N ASN A 85 12.41 15.46 -20.56
CA ASN A 85 11.85 15.91 -21.85
C ASN A 85 11.75 17.44 -21.91
N LEU A 86 11.67 18.11 -20.78
CA LEU A 86 11.66 19.57 -20.66
C LEU A 86 13.07 20.18 -20.47
N GLY A 87 14.13 19.38 -20.71
CA GLY A 87 15.52 19.83 -20.59
C GLY A 87 16.05 19.90 -19.14
N GLY A 88 15.23 19.58 -18.15
CA GLY A 88 15.61 19.55 -16.74
C GLY A 88 16.21 18.22 -16.30
N LYS A 89 16.56 18.11 -15.02
CA LYS A 89 17.09 16.88 -14.43
C LYS A 89 16.52 16.64 -13.04
N ALA A 90 15.97 15.45 -12.82
CA ALA A 90 15.44 15.02 -11.52
C ALA A 90 16.41 14.05 -10.85
N TYR A 91 17.11 14.52 -9.83
CA TYR A 91 18.02 13.72 -9.03
C TYR A 91 17.24 13.01 -7.90
N LYS A 92 17.63 11.78 -7.56
CA LYS A 92 17.13 11.15 -6.35
C LYS A 92 17.79 11.83 -5.14
N PHE A 93 16.96 12.28 -4.19
CA PHE A 93 17.47 12.91 -2.99
C PHE A 93 17.54 11.90 -1.85
N VAL A 94 18.75 11.67 -1.36
CA VAL A 94 19.02 10.79 -0.21
C VAL A 94 19.91 11.55 0.76
N SER A 95 19.49 11.66 2.02
CA SER A 95 20.28 12.30 3.07
C SER A 95 20.50 11.31 4.22
N PRO A 96 21.68 10.69 4.34
CA PRO A 96 21.96 9.64 5.32
C PRO A 96 21.71 10.06 6.77
N GLY A 97 21.89 11.31 7.11
CA GLY A 97 21.70 11.83 8.47
C GLY A 97 20.32 12.45 8.72
N ASN A 98 19.45 12.58 7.70
CA ASN A 98 18.17 13.27 7.81
C ASN A 98 17.03 12.45 7.22
N VAL A 99 16.22 11.87 8.09
CA VAL A 99 15.06 11.10 7.68
C VAL A 99 13.93 12.05 7.22
N GLY A 100 13.18 11.63 6.21
CA GLY A 100 11.99 12.35 5.75
C GLY A 100 12.25 13.51 4.79
N VAL A 101 13.43 13.59 4.21
CA VAL A 101 13.72 14.50 3.09
C VAL A 101 12.87 14.15 1.88
N PRO A 102 12.55 15.13 0.98
CA PRO A 102 11.81 14.88 -0.25
C PRO A 102 12.50 13.84 -1.16
N ASP A 103 11.70 13.14 -2.00
CA ASP A 103 12.18 12.04 -2.84
C ASP A 103 13.16 12.50 -3.93
N ARG A 104 12.96 13.72 -4.49
CA ARG A 104 13.68 14.24 -5.64
C ARG A 104 14.08 15.69 -5.51
N ILE A 105 15.20 16.02 -6.12
CA ILE A 105 15.60 17.40 -6.44
C ILE A 105 15.48 17.55 -7.95
N VAL A 106 14.64 18.48 -8.40
CA VAL A 106 14.45 18.83 -9.80
C VAL A 106 15.22 20.11 -10.08
N VAL A 107 16.10 20.05 -11.06
CA VAL A 107 16.85 21.20 -11.56
C VAL A 107 16.33 21.52 -12.96
N TRP A 108 15.76 22.70 -13.14
CA TRP A 108 15.22 23.18 -14.40
C TRP A 108 16.30 23.84 -15.28
N PRO A 109 16.09 23.96 -16.61
CA PRO A 109 17.06 24.54 -17.52
C PRO A 109 17.51 25.96 -17.17
N ASN A 110 16.61 26.76 -16.58
CA ASN A 110 16.90 28.13 -16.13
C ASN A 110 17.62 28.20 -14.76
N GLY A 111 18.07 27.06 -14.20
CA GLY A 111 18.74 26.97 -12.90
C GLY A 111 17.79 26.94 -11.68
N LYS A 112 16.47 27.03 -11.87
CA LYS A 112 15.50 26.87 -10.78
C LYS A 112 15.58 25.46 -10.20
N ILE A 113 15.49 25.37 -8.89
CA ILE A 113 15.55 24.08 -8.15
C ILE A 113 14.27 23.91 -7.34
N ASP A 114 13.63 22.77 -7.52
CA ASP A 114 12.48 22.35 -6.73
C ASP A 114 12.80 21.06 -5.98
N PHE A 115 12.36 20.98 -4.71
CA PHE A 115 12.29 19.72 -3.96
C PHE A 115 10.94 19.08 -4.18
N VAL A 116 10.91 17.81 -4.58
CA VAL A 116 9.67 17.13 -4.93
C VAL A 116 9.49 15.88 -4.07
N GLU A 117 8.39 15.83 -3.34
CA GLU A 117 7.90 14.66 -2.62
C GLU A 117 6.78 14.01 -3.43
N LEU A 118 6.88 12.70 -3.67
CA LEU A 118 5.89 11.93 -4.43
C LEU A 118 5.00 11.11 -3.49
N LYS A 119 3.71 11.14 -3.74
CA LYS A 119 2.72 10.35 -3.00
C LYS A 119 1.75 9.67 -3.97
N THR A 120 1.24 8.52 -3.60
CA THR A 120 0.04 7.97 -4.24
C THR A 120 -1.14 8.88 -3.95
N GLU A 121 -2.23 8.79 -4.71
CA GLU A 121 -3.44 9.61 -4.51
C GLU A 121 -4.00 9.55 -3.08
N ALA A 122 -3.94 8.36 -2.46
CA ALA A 122 -4.34 8.15 -1.07
C ALA A 122 -3.17 8.23 -0.07
N GLY A 123 -1.99 8.67 -0.52
CA GLY A 123 -0.79 8.76 0.31
C GLY A 123 -0.88 9.90 1.33
N VAL A 124 -0.23 9.73 2.48
CA VAL A 124 -0.18 10.75 3.53
C VAL A 124 1.26 11.05 3.89
N LEU A 125 1.58 12.32 4.10
CA LEU A 125 2.88 12.74 4.61
C LEU A 125 3.05 12.30 6.07
N SER A 126 4.19 11.68 6.39
CA SER A 126 4.58 11.40 7.76
C SER A 126 4.85 12.67 8.55
N LYS A 127 4.86 12.59 9.88
CA LYS A 127 5.21 13.73 10.74
C LYS A 127 6.62 14.27 10.42
N VAL A 128 7.56 13.36 10.16
CA VAL A 128 8.96 13.73 9.85
C VAL A 128 9.05 14.42 8.49
N GLN A 129 8.36 13.92 7.45
CA GLN A 129 8.31 14.59 6.14
C GLN A 129 7.74 16.00 6.24
N LYS A 130 6.65 16.19 7.00
CA LYS A 130 6.07 17.53 7.23
C LYS A 130 7.07 18.48 7.90
N LEU A 131 7.88 18.00 8.84
CA LEU A 131 8.91 18.81 9.49
C LEU A 131 10.03 19.19 8.51
N GLN A 132 10.50 18.23 7.70
CA GLN A 132 11.54 18.50 6.69
C GLN A 132 11.06 19.48 5.62
N ILE A 133 9.83 19.32 5.12
CA ILE A 133 9.22 20.24 4.16
C ILE A 133 9.21 21.66 4.73
N ARG A 134 8.66 21.85 5.94
CA ARG A 134 8.62 23.16 6.60
C ARG A 134 10.02 23.76 6.80
N ALA A 135 11.01 22.92 7.13
CA ALA A 135 12.39 23.37 7.30
C ALA A 135 13.01 23.87 6.00
N LEU A 136 12.68 23.28 4.85
CA LEU A 136 13.10 23.73 3.53
C LEU A 136 12.36 25.01 3.11
N GLU A 137 11.05 25.06 3.29
CA GLU A 137 10.21 26.22 2.99
C GLU A 137 10.62 27.46 3.82
N ALA A 138 10.97 27.28 5.10
CA ALA A 138 11.49 28.36 5.95
C ALA A 138 12.83 28.94 5.43
N ARG A 139 13.55 28.18 4.61
CA ARG A 139 14.78 28.60 3.93
C ARG A 139 14.55 29.11 2.50
N ARG A 140 13.27 29.36 2.17
CA ARG A 140 12.82 29.82 0.85
C ARG A 140 13.10 28.83 -0.29
N CYS A 141 13.26 27.53 0.05
CA CYS A 141 13.31 26.48 -0.96
C CYS A 141 11.90 26.20 -1.48
N GLU A 142 11.79 25.97 -2.78
CA GLU A 142 10.55 25.54 -3.40
C GLU A 142 10.34 24.05 -3.14
N VAL A 143 9.24 23.69 -2.47
CA VAL A 143 8.89 22.28 -2.18
C VAL A 143 7.52 21.96 -2.78
N ARG A 144 7.46 20.88 -3.55
CA ARG A 144 6.23 20.39 -4.19
C ARG A 144 5.90 19.00 -3.68
N VAL A 145 4.68 18.83 -3.19
CA VAL A 145 4.14 17.51 -2.83
C VAL A 145 3.14 17.11 -3.90
N LEU A 146 3.46 16.06 -4.67
CA LEU A 146 2.68 15.64 -5.83
C LEU A 146 1.92 14.34 -5.51
N TYR A 147 0.60 14.41 -5.52
CA TYR A 147 -0.29 13.29 -5.25
C TYR A 147 -0.78 12.65 -6.54
N GLY A 148 -0.29 11.45 -6.84
CA GLY A 148 -0.71 10.70 -8.01
C GLY A 148 -0.14 11.22 -9.33
N ALA A 149 -0.55 10.57 -10.42
CA ALA A 149 -0.05 10.88 -11.77
C ALA A 149 -0.60 12.19 -12.34
N ALA A 150 -1.78 12.61 -11.90
CA ALA A 150 -2.40 13.87 -12.33
C ALA A 150 -1.60 15.07 -11.84
N ALA A 151 -1.24 15.12 -10.55
CA ALA A 151 -0.42 16.18 -9.98
C ALA A 151 0.97 16.26 -10.63
N VAL A 152 1.57 15.12 -10.99
CA VAL A 152 2.83 15.12 -11.76
C VAL A 152 2.65 15.75 -13.12
N LYS A 153 1.54 15.45 -13.82
CA LYS A 153 1.24 16.05 -15.13
C LYS A 153 1.09 17.58 -15.03
N GLU A 154 0.33 18.05 -14.05
CA GLU A 154 0.14 19.49 -13.80
C GLU A 154 1.45 20.19 -13.47
N TYR A 155 2.28 19.57 -12.62
CA TYR A 155 3.62 20.08 -12.29
C TYR A 155 4.53 20.20 -13.52
N LEU A 156 4.50 19.21 -14.41
CA LEU A 156 5.28 19.26 -15.65
C LEU A 156 4.75 20.32 -16.62
N GLN A 157 3.45 20.53 -16.73
CA GLN A 157 2.86 21.60 -17.51
C GLN A 157 3.25 22.98 -16.99
N TYR A 158 3.22 23.16 -15.67
CA TYR A 158 3.71 24.38 -15.01
C TYR A 158 5.20 24.60 -15.29
N GLY A 159 6.02 23.56 -15.20
CA GLY A 159 7.45 23.61 -15.50
C GLY A 159 7.73 23.98 -16.96
N ALA A 160 6.97 23.41 -17.90
CA ALA A 160 7.09 23.75 -19.32
C ALA A 160 6.77 25.24 -19.60
N ALA A 161 5.73 25.76 -18.96
CA ALA A 161 5.30 27.14 -19.15
C ALA A 161 6.24 28.19 -18.54
N ASN A 162 6.95 27.84 -17.44
CA ASN A 162 7.70 28.81 -16.64
C ASN A 162 9.21 28.58 -16.67
N TYR A 163 9.69 27.37 -16.98
CA TYR A 163 11.09 26.96 -16.80
C TYR A 163 11.67 26.19 -17.99
N GLY A 164 10.83 25.77 -18.94
CA GLY A 164 11.24 25.07 -20.17
C GLY A 164 12.02 25.96 -21.11
N LEU A 165 12.78 25.33 -22.01
CA LEU A 165 13.48 25.97 -23.10
C LEU A 165 12.49 26.44 -24.18
#